data_e0a39dec8fd248492055dd36a8264161
#
_entry.id   e0a39dec8fd248492055dd36a8264161
#
_cell.length_a   1.000
_cell.length_b   1.000
_cell.length_c   1.000
_cell.angle_alpha   90.00
_cell.angle_beta   90.00
_cell.angle_gamma   90.00
#
_symmetry.space_group_name_H-M   'P 1'
#
loop_
_entity.id
_entity.type
_entity.pdbx_description
1 polymer ?
#
loop_
_entity_poly.entity_id
_entity_poly.type
_entity_poly.pdbx_seq_one_letter_code
_entity_poly.pdbx_strand_id
1 'polypeptide(L)'
;TGGCHDAGDYVKFLKTTAYTTYLLLFSYEFDNEKFGYDLDKNDVPDILEEAKIGIDWLLRSNVDNQTFVSQVQNESDHNIGWRLPENDSLQFVRSGFVSIGKNTIGIYSAALALASRIWEEKFYDDKFASNCLTTAEKFYLLRNSVQDIDTALSNHYPEKDFNGKL
;
A
#
# COMPACT_ATOMS: atom_id res chain seq x y z
N THR A 1 3.77 1.89 -11.88
CA THR A 1 2.40 2.26 -12.23
C THR A 1 1.40 1.60 -11.28
N GLY A 2 0.18 2.16 -11.16
CA GLY A 2 -0.85 1.68 -10.24
C GLY A 2 -0.71 2.21 -8.82
N GLY A 3 -1.58 1.73 -7.91
CA GLY A 3 -1.73 2.25 -6.56
C GLY A 3 -2.36 3.63 -6.49
N CYS A 4 -2.69 4.07 -5.28
CA CYS A 4 -3.33 5.36 -5.05
C CYS A 4 -2.29 6.47 -4.88
N HIS A 5 -2.57 7.67 -5.35
CA HIS A 5 -1.86 8.87 -4.95
C HIS A 5 -2.25 9.24 -3.53
N ASP A 6 -1.35 9.91 -2.83
CA ASP A 6 -1.60 10.26 -1.44
C ASP A 6 -2.61 11.40 -1.30
N ALA A 7 -2.47 12.42 -2.13
CA ALA A 7 -3.30 13.62 -2.09
C ALA A 7 -3.54 14.21 -3.50
N GLY A 8 -3.45 15.52 -3.64
CA GLY A 8 -3.64 16.21 -4.91
C GLY A 8 -2.43 16.25 -5.84
N ASP A 9 -1.32 15.70 -5.42
CA ASP A 9 -0.09 15.49 -6.20
C ASP A 9 0.00 14.03 -6.69
N TYR A 10 1.12 13.67 -7.33
CA TYR A 10 1.35 12.31 -7.81
C TYR A 10 2.39 11.55 -6.99
N VAL A 11 2.62 12.00 -5.76
CA VAL A 11 3.43 11.26 -4.79
C VAL A 11 2.65 10.05 -4.28
N LYS A 12 3.35 8.94 -4.05
CA LYS A 12 2.78 7.72 -3.46
C LYS A 12 3.65 7.25 -2.33
N PHE A 13 3.01 6.83 -1.25
CA PHE A 13 3.69 6.27 -0.08
C PHE A 13 3.24 4.83 0.17
N LEU A 14 4.20 3.96 0.43
CA LEU A 14 3.94 2.57 0.77
C LEU A 14 3.05 2.45 2.01
N LYS A 15 3.34 3.26 3.01
CA LYS A 15 2.63 3.26 4.28
C LYS A 15 1.17 3.65 4.16
N THR A 16 0.86 4.78 3.53
CA THR A 16 -0.53 5.23 3.38
C THR A 16 -1.33 4.29 2.50
N THR A 17 -0.73 3.78 1.41
CA THR A 17 -1.38 2.77 0.58
C THR A 17 -1.64 1.48 1.36
N ALA A 18 -0.67 0.98 2.13
CA ALA A 18 -0.84 -0.23 2.94
C ALA A 18 -1.93 -0.05 4.01
N TYR A 19 -1.94 1.12 4.67
CA TYR A 19 -2.96 1.43 5.67
C TYR A 19 -4.36 1.49 5.09
N THR A 20 -4.55 2.20 3.99
CA THR A 20 -5.84 2.29 3.30
C THR A 20 -6.30 0.91 2.81
N THR A 21 -5.40 0.16 2.17
CA THR A 21 -5.69 -1.20 1.71
C THR A 21 -6.11 -2.10 2.87
N TYR A 22 -5.38 -2.05 4.00
CA TYR A 22 -5.74 -2.81 5.19
C TYR A 22 -7.13 -2.45 5.70
N LEU A 23 -7.46 -1.14 5.77
CA LEU A 23 -8.77 -0.71 6.26
C LEU A 23 -9.92 -1.14 5.34
N LEU A 24 -9.74 -1.12 4.03
CA LEU A 24 -10.75 -1.62 3.08
C LEU A 24 -11.00 -3.11 3.30
N LEU A 25 -9.93 -3.90 3.37
CA LEU A 25 -10.01 -5.34 3.63
C LEU A 25 -10.63 -5.64 5.00
N PHE A 26 -10.20 -4.93 6.03
CA PHE A 26 -10.72 -5.09 7.38
C PHE A 26 -12.20 -4.72 7.49
N SER A 27 -12.65 -3.67 6.80
CA SER A 27 -14.06 -3.28 6.78
C SER A 27 -14.93 -4.37 6.18
N TYR A 28 -14.50 -4.96 5.06
CA TYR A 28 -15.20 -6.10 4.46
C TYR A 28 -15.27 -7.30 5.41
N GLU A 29 -14.17 -7.65 6.06
CA GLU A 29 -14.14 -8.77 6.98
C GLU A 29 -14.93 -8.53 8.26
N PHE A 30 -14.90 -7.31 8.77
CA PHE A 30 -15.61 -6.93 9.98
C PHE A 30 -17.14 -6.98 9.81
N ASP A 31 -17.66 -6.55 8.66
CA ASP A 31 -19.10 -6.52 8.37
C ASP A 31 -19.35 -6.61 6.85
N ASN A 32 -19.31 -7.84 6.33
CA ASN A 32 -19.52 -8.06 4.91
C ASN A 32 -20.97 -7.88 4.45
N GLU A 33 -21.93 -7.88 5.36
CA GLU A 33 -23.33 -7.54 5.01
C GLU A 33 -23.44 -6.05 4.66
N LYS A 34 -22.68 -5.22 5.38
CA LYS A 34 -22.69 -3.77 5.17
C LYS A 34 -21.74 -3.31 4.06
N PHE A 35 -20.55 -3.89 3.96
CA PHE A 35 -19.51 -3.46 3.04
C PHE A 35 -19.32 -4.37 1.82
N GLY A 36 -20.08 -5.45 1.73
CA GLY A 36 -19.93 -6.44 0.66
C GLY A 36 -20.86 -6.26 -0.53
N TYR A 37 -21.38 -5.04 -0.76
CA TYR A 37 -22.19 -4.78 -1.94
C TYR A 37 -21.35 -4.80 -3.22
N ASP A 38 -21.98 -5.19 -4.31
CA ASP A 38 -21.43 -5.36 -5.65
C ASP A 38 -22.40 -4.67 -6.63
N LEU A 39 -22.06 -3.44 -7.03
CA LEU A 39 -22.93 -2.58 -7.82
C LEU A 39 -22.98 -2.99 -9.28
N ASP A 40 -21.88 -3.48 -9.83
CA ASP A 40 -21.78 -3.88 -11.23
C ASP A 40 -22.10 -5.37 -11.47
N LYS A 41 -22.30 -6.13 -10.36
CA LYS A 41 -22.71 -7.54 -10.36
C LYS A 41 -21.71 -8.48 -11.04
N ASN A 42 -20.44 -8.27 -10.74
CA ASN A 42 -19.35 -9.10 -11.25
C ASN A 42 -18.89 -10.18 -10.26
N ASP A 43 -19.65 -10.39 -9.15
CA ASP A 43 -19.37 -11.34 -8.07
C ASP A 43 -18.16 -10.96 -7.19
N VAL A 44 -17.63 -9.75 -7.33
CA VAL A 44 -16.58 -9.18 -6.50
C VAL A 44 -17.12 -7.94 -5.80
N PRO A 45 -17.17 -7.87 -4.46
CA PRO A 45 -17.57 -6.65 -3.76
C PRO A 45 -16.71 -5.45 -4.15
N ASP A 46 -17.34 -4.30 -4.42
CA ASP A 46 -16.67 -3.06 -4.87
C ASP A 46 -15.52 -2.66 -3.94
N ILE A 47 -15.67 -2.86 -2.64
CA ILE A 47 -14.61 -2.56 -1.66
C ILE A 47 -13.37 -3.44 -1.84
N LEU A 48 -13.55 -4.70 -2.28
CA LEU A 48 -12.44 -5.61 -2.54
C LEU A 48 -11.78 -5.31 -3.88
N GLU A 49 -12.52 -4.82 -4.87
CA GLU A 49 -11.94 -4.32 -6.11
C GLU A 49 -11.03 -3.12 -5.85
N GLU A 50 -11.49 -2.16 -5.06
CA GLU A 50 -10.69 -1.00 -4.66
C GLU A 50 -9.47 -1.43 -3.84
N ALA A 51 -9.64 -2.35 -2.89
CA ALA A 51 -8.53 -2.91 -2.12
C ALA A 51 -7.50 -3.61 -3.03
N LYS A 52 -7.97 -4.28 -4.10
CA LYS A 52 -7.11 -4.98 -5.08
C LYS A 52 -6.13 -4.04 -5.78
N ILE A 53 -6.53 -2.80 -6.06
CA ILE A 53 -5.65 -1.77 -6.64
C ILE A 53 -4.45 -1.52 -5.70
N GLY A 54 -4.74 -1.39 -4.41
CA GLY A 54 -3.71 -1.23 -3.38
C GLY A 54 -2.83 -2.47 -3.24
N ILE A 55 -3.43 -3.66 -3.15
CA ILE A 55 -2.69 -4.94 -3.02
C ILE A 55 -1.72 -5.11 -4.21
N ASP A 56 -2.19 -4.91 -5.42
CA ASP A 56 -1.37 -5.05 -6.63
C ASP A 56 -0.19 -4.07 -6.64
N TRP A 57 -0.37 -2.88 -6.11
CA TRP A 57 0.73 -1.93 -5.98
C TRP A 57 1.71 -2.35 -4.87
N LEU A 58 1.21 -2.81 -3.72
CA LEU A 58 2.04 -3.33 -2.64
C LEU A 58 2.92 -4.50 -3.13
N LEU A 59 2.35 -5.44 -3.85
CA LEU A 59 3.11 -6.56 -4.44
C LEU A 59 4.17 -6.07 -5.42
N ARG A 60 3.86 -5.08 -6.27
CA ARG A 60 4.82 -4.49 -7.23
C ARG A 60 5.88 -3.62 -6.57
N SER A 61 5.65 -3.11 -5.37
CA SER A 61 6.66 -2.35 -4.63
C SER A 61 7.86 -3.20 -4.21
N ASN A 62 7.68 -4.51 -4.15
CA ASN A 62 8.75 -5.49 -3.93
C ASN A 62 9.57 -5.63 -5.22
N VAL A 63 10.73 -4.97 -5.28
CA VAL A 63 11.63 -4.99 -6.45
C VAL A 63 12.46 -6.27 -6.48
N ASP A 64 12.91 -6.69 -5.31
CA ASP A 64 13.63 -7.93 -5.06
C ASP A 64 13.35 -8.44 -3.64
N ASN A 65 14.06 -9.47 -3.19
CA ASN A 65 13.77 -10.09 -1.88
C ASN A 65 14.10 -9.19 -0.67
N GLN A 66 14.72 -8.04 -0.86
CA GLN A 66 15.18 -7.16 0.21
C GLN A 66 14.88 -5.67 -0.04
N THR A 67 14.49 -5.31 -1.25
CA THR A 67 14.31 -3.93 -1.68
C THR A 67 12.84 -3.66 -1.99
N PHE A 68 12.28 -2.69 -1.30
CA PHE A 68 10.90 -2.24 -1.48
C PHE A 68 10.87 -0.75 -1.80
N VAL A 69 10.08 -0.38 -2.80
CA VAL A 69 9.82 1.02 -3.11
C VAL A 69 8.84 1.55 -2.07
N SER A 70 9.34 2.36 -1.16
CA SER A 70 8.57 2.95 -0.06
C SER A 70 7.89 4.26 -0.42
N GLN A 71 8.43 4.97 -1.40
CA GLN A 71 7.87 6.22 -1.92
C GLN A 71 8.15 6.34 -3.41
N VAL A 72 7.19 6.84 -4.17
CA VAL A 72 7.36 7.28 -5.56
C VAL A 72 7.25 8.79 -5.58
N GLN A 73 8.26 9.46 -6.16
CA GLN A 73 8.45 10.89 -6.25
C GLN A 73 8.65 11.55 -4.88
N ASN A 74 9.14 12.76 -4.89
CA ASN A 74 9.50 13.56 -3.72
C ASN A 74 8.71 14.87 -3.65
N GLU A 75 9.09 15.73 -2.72
CA GLU A 75 8.48 17.04 -2.48
C GLU A 75 8.42 17.95 -3.71
N SER A 76 9.27 17.75 -4.71
CA SER A 76 9.21 18.55 -5.95
C SER A 76 7.90 18.36 -6.72
N ASP A 77 7.29 17.18 -6.66
CA ASP A 77 5.96 16.92 -7.23
C ASP A 77 4.86 17.67 -6.46
N HIS A 78 4.95 17.61 -5.14
CA HIS A 78 4.05 18.36 -4.26
C HIS A 78 4.08 19.87 -4.53
N ASN A 79 5.27 20.42 -4.75
CA ASN A 79 5.45 21.86 -5.02
C ASN A 79 4.93 22.29 -6.40
N ILE A 80 4.76 21.37 -7.36
CA ILE A 80 4.12 21.69 -8.65
C ILE A 80 2.62 21.98 -8.44
N GLY A 81 2.01 21.34 -7.44
CA GLY A 81 0.60 21.48 -7.13
C GLY A 81 -0.31 20.58 -7.97
N TRP A 82 -1.61 20.78 -7.80
CA TRP A 82 -2.63 19.98 -8.47
C TRP A 82 -2.62 20.23 -9.99
N ARG A 83 -2.70 19.16 -10.76
CA ARG A 83 -2.79 19.19 -12.22
C ARG A 83 -3.46 17.93 -12.76
N LEU A 84 -4.04 18.05 -13.94
CA LEU A 84 -4.55 16.89 -14.67
C LEU A 84 -3.39 16.05 -15.24
N PRO A 85 -3.57 14.73 -15.41
CA PRO A 85 -2.53 13.85 -15.94
C PRO A 85 -1.96 14.28 -17.29
N GLU A 86 -2.81 14.82 -18.17
CA GLU A 86 -2.42 15.34 -19.48
C GLU A 86 -1.54 16.59 -19.41
N ASN A 87 -1.57 17.29 -18.28
CA ASN A 87 -0.77 18.50 -18.01
C ASN A 87 0.45 18.20 -17.14
N ASP A 88 0.72 16.93 -16.86
CA ASP A 88 1.84 16.54 -16.02
C ASP A 88 3.18 16.67 -16.76
N SER A 89 3.98 17.65 -16.38
CA SER A 89 5.30 17.90 -16.98
C SER A 89 6.33 16.81 -16.67
N LEU A 90 6.14 16.04 -15.61
CA LEU A 90 7.03 14.93 -15.22
C LEU A 90 6.73 13.65 -15.98
N GLN A 91 5.55 13.56 -16.58
CA GLN A 91 5.08 12.38 -17.31
C GLN A 91 5.25 11.09 -16.48
N PHE A 92 6.08 10.15 -16.96
CA PHE A 92 6.33 8.86 -16.30
C PHE A 92 7.69 8.79 -15.60
N VAL A 93 8.45 9.88 -15.60
CA VAL A 93 9.79 9.93 -15.00
C VAL A 93 9.67 10.35 -13.54
N ARG A 94 9.53 9.37 -12.65
CA ARG A 94 9.43 9.58 -11.20
C ARG A 94 10.42 8.70 -10.46
N SER A 95 11.17 9.30 -9.55
CA SER A 95 12.12 8.58 -8.71
C SER A 95 11.40 7.67 -7.72
N GLY A 96 11.96 6.47 -7.48
CA GLY A 96 11.57 5.60 -6.39
C GLY A 96 12.55 5.67 -5.24
N PHE A 97 12.06 5.68 -4.01
CA PHE A 97 12.85 5.64 -2.78
C PHE A 97 12.61 4.31 -2.07
N VAL A 98 13.64 3.77 -1.42
CA VAL A 98 13.63 2.39 -0.91
C VAL A 98 13.91 2.27 0.58
N SER A 99 13.78 3.36 1.32
CA SER A 99 13.94 3.35 2.77
C SER A 99 12.65 2.94 3.48
N ILE A 100 12.73 2.09 4.49
CA ILE A 100 11.59 1.57 5.25
C ILE A 100 11.90 1.50 6.74
N GLY A 101 10.86 1.69 7.57
CA GLY A 101 10.91 1.49 9.02
C GLY A 101 10.04 0.32 9.48
N LYS A 102 10.18 -0.10 10.73
CA LYS A 102 9.42 -1.23 11.31
C LYS A 102 7.91 -1.03 11.27
N ASN A 103 7.44 0.19 11.45
CA ASN A 103 6.03 0.54 11.38
C ASN A 103 5.45 0.34 9.96
N THR A 104 6.19 0.71 8.92
CA THR A 104 5.81 0.44 7.54
C THR A 104 5.77 -1.07 7.27
N ILE A 105 6.74 -1.82 7.79
CA ILE A 105 6.75 -3.29 7.69
C ILE A 105 5.50 -3.88 8.32
N GLY A 106 5.11 -3.41 9.50
CA GLY A 106 3.96 -3.93 10.21
C GLY A 106 2.67 -3.80 9.41
N ILE A 107 2.36 -2.60 8.94
CA ILE A 107 1.10 -2.35 8.23
C ILE A 107 1.08 -2.99 6.82
N TYR A 108 2.21 -2.99 6.12
CA TYR A 108 2.35 -3.66 4.83
C TYR A 108 2.09 -5.17 4.95
N SER A 109 2.75 -5.81 5.92
CA SER A 109 2.60 -7.25 6.14
C SER A 109 1.17 -7.60 6.58
N ALA A 110 0.55 -6.77 7.42
CA ALA A 110 -0.82 -6.96 7.86
C ALA A 110 -1.81 -6.87 6.68
N ALA A 111 -1.64 -5.89 5.79
CA ALA A 111 -2.48 -5.73 4.62
C ALA A 111 -2.42 -6.95 3.69
N LEU A 112 -1.20 -7.42 3.37
CA LEU A 112 -1.04 -8.57 2.48
C LEU A 112 -1.45 -9.90 3.13
N ALA A 113 -1.24 -10.09 4.44
CA ALA A 113 -1.70 -11.27 5.13
C ALA A 113 -3.23 -11.35 5.17
N LEU A 114 -3.92 -10.22 5.40
CA LEU A 114 -5.37 -10.15 5.36
C LEU A 114 -5.90 -10.37 3.93
N ALA A 115 -5.25 -9.79 2.92
CA ALA A 115 -5.56 -10.05 1.52
C ALA A 115 -5.44 -11.54 1.17
N SER A 116 -4.36 -12.19 1.60
CA SER A 116 -4.18 -13.63 1.39
C SER A 116 -5.38 -14.42 1.87
N ARG A 117 -5.80 -14.21 3.12
CA ARG A 117 -6.91 -14.92 3.71
C ARG A 117 -8.22 -14.70 2.95
N ILE A 118 -8.55 -13.46 2.63
CA ILE A 118 -9.81 -13.14 1.93
C ILE A 118 -9.83 -13.78 0.53
N TRP A 119 -8.72 -13.71 -0.22
CA TRP A 119 -8.67 -14.29 -1.57
C TRP A 119 -8.71 -15.82 -1.56
N GLU A 120 -8.08 -16.46 -0.56
CA GLU A 120 -8.17 -17.90 -0.37
C GLU A 120 -9.60 -18.35 -0.03
N GLU A 121 -10.22 -17.72 0.96
CA GLU A 121 -11.53 -18.15 1.49
C GLU A 121 -12.69 -17.78 0.57
N LYS A 122 -12.65 -16.59 -0.06
CA LYS A 122 -13.77 -16.07 -0.86
C LYS A 122 -13.68 -16.43 -2.33
N PHE A 123 -12.49 -16.31 -2.92
CA PHE A 123 -12.32 -16.46 -4.36
C PHE A 123 -11.63 -17.79 -4.75
N TYR A 124 -11.15 -18.54 -3.79
CA TYR A 124 -10.38 -19.77 -4.01
C TYR A 124 -9.19 -19.55 -4.95
N ASP A 125 -8.60 -18.35 -4.92
CA ASP A 125 -7.41 -18.00 -5.70
C ASP A 125 -6.15 -18.26 -4.87
N ASP A 126 -5.81 -19.53 -4.72
CA ASP A 126 -4.66 -20.00 -3.94
C ASP A 126 -3.34 -19.40 -4.42
N LYS A 127 -3.23 -19.14 -5.72
CA LYS A 127 -2.01 -18.57 -6.29
C LYS A 127 -1.81 -17.12 -5.86
N PHE A 128 -2.85 -16.32 -5.94
CA PHE A 128 -2.80 -14.92 -5.52
C PHE A 128 -2.64 -14.83 -4.00
N ALA A 129 -3.41 -15.62 -3.25
CA ALA A 129 -3.32 -15.71 -1.80
C ALA A 129 -1.90 -16.08 -1.33
N SER A 130 -1.31 -17.13 -1.91
CA SER A 130 0.06 -17.54 -1.60
C SER A 130 1.11 -16.47 -1.92
N ASN A 131 0.93 -15.73 -3.03
CA ASN A 131 1.82 -14.62 -3.36
C ASN A 131 1.75 -13.49 -2.32
N CYS A 132 0.55 -13.14 -1.88
CA CYS A 132 0.34 -12.15 -0.82
C CYS A 132 0.99 -12.60 0.50
N LEU A 133 0.75 -13.83 0.93
CA LEU A 133 1.30 -14.34 2.18
C LEU A 133 2.83 -14.42 2.14
N THR A 134 3.38 -15.01 1.10
CA THR A 134 4.83 -15.13 0.94
C THR A 134 5.52 -13.78 0.94
N THR A 135 4.91 -12.78 0.30
CA THR A 135 5.44 -11.41 0.29
C THR A 135 5.33 -10.75 1.66
N ALA A 136 4.20 -10.94 2.35
CA ALA A 136 4.01 -10.45 3.72
C ALA A 136 5.06 -11.01 4.68
N GLU A 137 5.29 -12.31 4.65
CA GLU A 137 6.28 -12.99 5.50
C GLU A 137 7.71 -12.50 5.24
N LYS A 138 8.10 -12.43 3.96
CA LYS A 138 9.43 -11.90 3.57
C LYS A 138 9.64 -10.49 4.10
N PHE A 139 8.65 -9.61 3.92
CA PHE A 139 8.75 -8.24 4.36
C PHE A 139 8.80 -8.15 5.89
N TYR A 140 7.98 -8.94 6.58
CA TYR A 140 7.96 -8.99 8.04
C TYR A 140 9.30 -9.44 8.63
N LEU A 141 10.01 -10.35 7.98
CA LEU A 141 11.34 -10.80 8.43
C LEU A 141 12.39 -9.69 8.43
N LEU A 142 12.23 -8.64 7.60
CA LEU A 142 13.14 -7.49 7.56
C LEU A 142 13.08 -6.63 8.84
N ARG A 143 12.06 -6.78 9.69
CA ARG A 143 11.90 -5.98 10.92
C ARG A 143 13.10 -5.99 11.86
N ASN A 144 13.94 -7.02 11.79
CA ASN A 144 15.12 -7.16 12.63
C ASN A 144 16.35 -6.45 12.05
N SER A 145 16.31 -6.04 10.80
CA SER A 145 17.42 -5.42 10.07
C SER A 145 17.19 -3.95 9.72
N VAL A 146 16.02 -3.41 10.02
CA VAL A 146 15.67 -2.02 9.73
C VAL A 146 15.54 -1.18 11.01
N GLN A 147 15.59 0.14 10.85
CA GLN A 147 15.38 1.08 11.94
C GLN A 147 13.92 1.09 12.40
N ASP A 148 13.68 1.56 13.61
CA ASP A 148 12.32 1.64 14.16
C ASP A 148 11.44 2.57 13.34
N ILE A 149 12.01 3.67 12.85
CA ILE A 149 11.34 4.72 12.10
C ILE A 149 12.10 4.99 10.81
N ASP A 150 11.39 5.14 9.72
CA ASP A 150 11.98 5.59 8.48
C ASP A 150 12.21 7.10 8.51
N THR A 151 13.47 7.49 8.51
CA THR A 151 13.88 8.90 8.53
C THR A 151 14.28 9.44 7.16
N ALA A 152 14.31 8.60 6.14
CA ALA A 152 14.77 8.97 4.81
C ALA A 152 13.65 9.50 3.91
N LEU A 153 12.40 9.29 4.28
CA LEU A 153 11.25 9.74 3.53
C LEU A 153 10.91 11.20 3.85
N SER A 154 10.14 11.81 2.96
CA SER A 154 9.75 13.21 3.07
C SER A 154 9.13 13.56 4.42
N ASN A 155 9.28 14.80 4.84
CA ASN A 155 8.73 15.33 6.09
C ASN A 155 7.19 15.43 6.13
N HIS A 156 6.48 15.02 5.06
CA HIS A 156 5.02 15.12 4.99
C HIS A 156 4.31 14.20 5.99
N TYR A 157 4.91 13.02 6.27
CA TYR A 157 4.39 12.08 7.28
C TYR A 157 5.49 11.71 8.25
N PRO A 158 5.84 12.60 9.18
CA PRO A 158 6.88 12.32 10.16
C PRO A 158 6.43 11.14 11.04
N GLU A 159 7.22 10.10 11.05
CA GLU A 159 6.97 8.89 11.82
C GLU A 159 6.84 9.14 13.34
N LYS A 160 7.33 10.26 13.79
CA LYS A 160 7.25 10.68 15.20
C LYS A 160 5.82 10.69 15.72
N ASP A 161 4.86 11.04 14.88
CA ASP A 161 3.46 11.17 15.27
C ASP A 161 2.78 9.81 15.52
N PHE A 162 3.38 8.72 15.04
CA PHE A 162 2.83 7.38 15.21
C PHE A 162 3.33 6.62 16.42
N ASN A 163 4.35 7.12 17.10
CA ASN A 163 4.89 6.50 18.30
C ASN A 163 4.26 7.00 19.59
N GLY A 164 3.12 7.70 19.53
CA GLY A 164 2.41 8.20 20.71
C GLY A 164 3.20 9.24 21.50
N LYS A 165 4.21 9.83 20.91
CA LYS A 165 4.95 10.96 21.48
C LYS A 165 4.46 12.22 20.78
N LEU A 166 3.25 12.56 21.07
CA LEU A 166 2.78 13.94 20.96
C LEU A 166 3.34 14.76 22.13
#